data_144019265468986e472b8633093f572f
#
_entry.id   144019265468986e472b8633093f572f
#
_cell.length_a   1.000
_cell.length_b   1.000
_cell.length_c   1.000
_cell.angle_alpha   90.00
_cell.angle_beta   90.00
_cell.angle_gamma   90.00
#
_symmetry.space_group_name_H-M   'P 1'
#
loop_
_entity.id
_entity.type
_entity.pdbx_description
1 polymer ?
#
loop_
_entity_poly.entity_id
_entity_poly.type
_entity_poly.pdbx_seq_one_letter_code
_entity_poly.pdbx_strand_id
1 'polypeptide(L)'
;SELPLTDEQIEPVLAEIETSLAQLDDANRREAAKSRDAFWQKRHGIAKAWVKQHPAPQPPRQGHPVDAFIDAKIEKALASNPADSATAKTFHGEVLPILREQCFRCHGEKDKGGLKLNTREAALRAGDSEQAAVIPGDPAASELLKRIRSNDEDHVMPPTGDRLSPEQIARLEAWIRDGAPWPAPPVDASK
;
A
#
# COMPACT_ATOMS: atom_id res chain seq x y z
N SER A 1 26.10 62.29 -17.21
CA SER A 1 26.05 60.81 -16.91
C SER A 1 25.22 60.63 -15.67
N GLU A 2 24.03 60.10 -15.83
CA GLU A 2 23.16 59.74 -14.71
C GLU A 2 23.83 58.57 -13.98
N LEU A 3 23.92 58.68 -12.67
CA LEU A 3 24.41 57.56 -11.83
C LEU A 3 23.35 56.46 -11.83
N PRO A 4 23.74 55.19 -11.89
CA PRO A 4 22.79 54.11 -11.80
C PRO A 4 22.04 54.16 -10.48
N LEU A 5 20.72 53.83 -10.51
CA LEU A 5 19.90 53.76 -9.30
C LEU A 5 20.46 52.71 -8.34
N THR A 6 20.42 53.01 -7.07
CA THR A 6 20.82 52.05 -6.02
C THR A 6 19.70 51.04 -5.76
N ASP A 7 20.06 49.89 -5.19
CA ASP A 7 19.06 48.84 -4.85
C ASP A 7 17.98 49.39 -3.88
N GLU A 8 18.34 50.27 -2.93
CA GLU A 8 17.41 50.96 -2.03
C GLU A 8 16.36 51.80 -2.76
N GLN A 9 16.71 52.33 -3.94
CA GLN A 9 15.80 53.14 -4.76
C GLN A 9 14.95 52.26 -5.68
N ILE A 10 15.43 51.11 -6.05
CA ILE A 10 14.78 50.19 -6.96
C ILE A 10 13.75 49.29 -6.24
N GLU A 11 14.09 48.78 -5.04
CA GLU A 11 13.22 47.86 -4.29
C GLU A 11 11.78 48.36 -4.07
N PRO A 12 11.52 49.59 -3.61
CA PRO A 12 10.17 50.07 -3.42
C PRO A 12 9.39 50.17 -4.73
N VAL A 13 10.06 50.53 -5.83
CA VAL A 13 9.41 50.60 -7.16
C VAL A 13 9.06 49.22 -7.67
N LEU A 14 9.93 48.24 -7.48
CA LEU A 14 9.63 46.84 -7.81
C LEU A 14 8.47 46.30 -7.00
N ALA A 15 8.41 46.55 -5.70
CA ALA A 15 7.30 46.11 -4.85
C ALA A 15 5.96 46.74 -5.27
N GLU A 16 5.97 48.01 -5.68
CA GLU A 16 4.75 48.65 -6.21
C GLU A 16 4.31 48.06 -7.54
N ILE A 17 5.27 47.78 -8.45
CA ILE A 17 5.00 47.13 -9.73
C ILE A 17 4.43 45.71 -9.51
N GLU A 18 5.06 44.91 -8.64
CA GLU A 18 4.59 43.58 -8.31
C GLU A 18 3.16 43.58 -7.75
N THR A 19 2.88 44.52 -6.84
CA THR A 19 1.53 44.68 -6.28
C THR A 19 0.53 45.06 -7.36
N SER A 20 0.88 45.96 -8.26
CA SER A 20 0.02 46.40 -9.37
C SER A 20 -0.24 45.26 -10.37
N LEU A 21 0.81 44.50 -10.69
CA LEU A 21 0.70 43.34 -11.56
C LEU A 21 -0.19 42.25 -10.95
N ALA A 22 -0.05 41.97 -9.65
CA ALA A 22 -0.88 41.00 -8.95
C ALA A 22 -2.37 41.39 -8.96
N GLN A 23 -2.65 42.72 -8.75
CA GLN A 23 -4.02 43.23 -8.83
C GLN A 23 -4.62 43.12 -10.25
N LEU A 24 -3.83 43.44 -11.27
CA LEU A 24 -4.24 43.34 -12.67
C LEU A 24 -4.51 41.90 -13.08
N ASP A 25 -3.63 40.98 -12.67
CA ASP A 25 -3.77 39.55 -12.95
C ASP A 25 -5.02 38.97 -12.25
N ASP A 26 -5.31 39.36 -11.01
CA ASP A 26 -6.51 38.96 -10.30
C ASP A 26 -7.79 39.52 -10.97
N ALA A 27 -7.76 40.76 -11.40
CA ALA A 27 -8.87 41.37 -12.16
C ALA A 27 -9.11 40.64 -13.48
N ASN A 28 -8.06 40.31 -14.23
CA ASN A 28 -8.15 39.56 -15.47
C ASN A 28 -8.69 38.15 -15.26
N ARG A 29 -8.26 37.46 -14.20
CA ARG A 29 -8.79 36.16 -13.83
C ARG A 29 -10.27 36.19 -13.49
N ARG A 30 -10.71 37.21 -12.74
CA ARG A 30 -12.12 37.40 -12.39
C ARG A 30 -12.94 37.67 -13.63
N GLU A 31 -12.46 38.50 -14.54
CA GLU A 31 -13.17 38.81 -15.82
C GLU A 31 -13.30 37.55 -16.68
N ALA A 32 -12.21 36.80 -16.85
CA ALA A 32 -12.23 35.54 -17.59
C ALA A 32 -13.16 34.50 -16.95
N ALA A 33 -13.27 34.49 -15.61
CA ALA A 33 -14.18 33.59 -14.89
C ALA A 33 -15.67 33.91 -15.16
N LYS A 34 -16.05 35.15 -15.38
CA LYS A 34 -17.45 35.56 -15.62
C LYS A 34 -18.11 34.78 -16.78
N SER A 35 -17.37 34.45 -17.82
CA SER A 35 -17.88 33.65 -18.94
C SER A 35 -18.35 32.23 -18.51
N ARG A 36 -17.90 31.75 -17.33
CA ARG A 36 -18.26 30.46 -16.78
C ARG A 36 -19.28 30.52 -15.64
N ASP A 37 -19.72 31.71 -15.25
CA ASP A 37 -20.59 31.85 -14.09
C ASP A 37 -21.93 31.11 -14.28
N ALA A 38 -22.53 31.15 -15.44
CA ALA A 38 -23.75 30.41 -15.73
C ALA A 38 -23.54 28.89 -15.59
N PHE A 39 -22.40 28.37 -16.03
CA PHE A 39 -22.02 26.96 -15.88
C PHE A 39 -21.88 26.59 -14.40
N TRP A 40 -21.17 27.40 -13.63
CA TRP A 40 -20.97 27.15 -12.22
C TRP A 40 -22.25 27.24 -11.40
N GLN A 41 -23.10 28.26 -11.68
CA GLN A 41 -24.41 28.40 -11.04
C GLN A 41 -25.29 27.16 -11.30
N LYS A 42 -25.31 26.66 -12.54
CA LYS A 42 -26.03 25.42 -12.88
C LYS A 42 -25.48 24.23 -12.08
N ARG A 43 -24.17 24.05 -12.03
CA ARG A 43 -23.53 22.97 -11.26
C ARG A 43 -23.81 23.07 -9.77
N HIS A 44 -23.70 24.27 -9.20
CA HIS A 44 -24.00 24.49 -7.80
C HIS A 44 -25.49 24.21 -7.49
N GLY A 45 -26.39 24.58 -8.39
CA GLY A 45 -27.81 24.24 -8.25
C GLY A 45 -28.04 22.73 -8.22
N ILE A 46 -27.43 22.00 -9.15
CA ILE A 46 -27.51 20.53 -9.20
C ILE A 46 -26.91 19.91 -7.92
N ALA A 47 -25.71 20.38 -7.50
CA ALA A 47 -25.05 19.88 -6.31
C ALA A 47 -25.89 20.13 -5.04
N LYS A 48 -26.46 21.33 -4.88
CA LYS A 48 -27.34 21.65 -3.74
C LYS A 48 -28.60 20.78 -3.74
N ALA A 49 -29.22 20.56 -4.88
CA ALA A 49 -30.38 19.68 -5.01
C ALA A 49 -30.02 18.23 -4.65
N TRP A 50 -28.88 17.75 -5.11
CA TRP A 50 -28.38 16.40 -4.81
C TRP A 50 -28.10 16.23 -3.32
N VAL A 51 -27.38 17.16 -2.70
CA VAL A 51 -27.08 17.12 -1.25
C VAL A 51 -28.35 17.14 -0.40
N LYS A 52 -29.38 17.90 -0.83
CA LYS A 52 -30.67 17.93 -0.14
C LYS A 52 -31.39 16.58 -0.20
N GLN A 53 -31.26 15.85 -1.32
CA GLN A 53 -31.85 14.51 -1.48
C GLN A 53 -31.00 13.42 -0.84
N HIS A 54 -29.70 13.67 -0.68
CA HIS A 54 -28.72 12.74 -0.12
C HIS A 54 -28.02 13.41 1.06
N PRO A 55 -28.71 13.55 2.20
CA PRO A 55 -28.11 14.17 3.38
C PRO A 55 -26.86 13.39 3.79
N ALA A 56 -25.85 14.11 4.21
CA ALA A 56 -24.62 13.49 4.70
C ALA A 56 -24.94 12.50 5.83
N PRO A 57 -24.31 11.32 5.84
CA PRO A 57 -24.47 10.40 6.95
C PRO A 57 -24.06 11.08 8.24
N GLN A 58 -24.77 10.80 9.32
CA GLN A 58 -24.42 11.34 10.64
C GLN A 58 -23.06 10.77 11.08
N PRO A 59 -22.19 11.59 11.66
CA PRO A 59 -20.93 11.09 12.20
C PRO A 59 -21.21 10.03 13.28
N PRO A 60 -20.46 8.92 13.28
CA PRO A 60 -20.72 7.77 14.15
C PRO A 60 -20.46 8.05 15.64
N ARG A 61 -19.78 9.15 15.96
CA ARG A 61 -19.50 9.59 17.33
C ARG A 61 -19.44 11.13 17.43
N GLN A 62 -19.43 11.65 18.66
CA GLN A 62 -19.22 13.08 18.91
C GLN A 62 -17.76 13.47 18.58
N GLY A 63 -17.56 14.72 18.19
CA GLY A 63 -16.26 15.26 17.81
C GLY A 63 -16.27 15.91 16.44
N HIS A 64 -15.09 16.19 15.90
CA HIS A 64 -14.99 16.72 14.55
C HIS A 64 -15.49 15.67 13.54
N PRO A 65 -16.44 16.00 12.67
CA PRO A 65 -17.08 15.00 11.79
C PRO A 65 -16.08 14.19 10.93
N VAL A 66 -15.05 14.84 10.41
CA VAL A 66 -14.02 14.17 9.60
C VAL A 66 -13.29 13.11 10.43
N ASP A 67 -12.87 13.46 11.65
CA ASP A 67 -12.16 12.53 12.54
C ASP A 67 -13.07 11.36 12.93
N ALA A 68 -14.34 11.63 13.23
CA ALA A 68 -15.30 10.59 13.56
C ALA A 68 -15.49 9.54 12.43
N PHE A 69 -15.50 9.98 11.16
CA PHE A 69 -15.57 9.07 10.02
C PHE A 69 -14.24 8.34 9.76
N ILE A 70 -13.11 9.02 9.93
CA ILE A 70 -11.78 8.41 9.78
C ILE A 70 -11.59 7.34 10.84
N ASP A 71 -11.87 7.66 12.10
CA ASP A 71 -11.75 6.73 13.22
C ASP A 71 -12.66 5.52 13.05
N ALA A 72 -13.91 5.72 12.63
CA ALA A 72 -14.80 4.60 12.35
C ALA A 72 -14.31 3.69 11.22
N LYS A 73 -13.67 4.27 10.19
CA LYS A 73 -13.01 3.47 9.13
C LYS A 73 -11.81 2.71 9.67
N ILE A 74 -10.99 3.34 10.50
CA ILE A 74 -9.84 2.71 11.16
C ILE A 74 -10.32 1.57 12.05
N GLU A 75 -11.32 1.80 12.91
CA GLU A 75 -11.88 0.77 13.77
C GLU A 75 -12.44 -0.42 12.97
N LYS A 76 -13.18 -0.13 11.89
CA LYS A 76 -13.68 -1.18 11.00
C LYS A 76 -12.54 -1.96 10.35
N ALA A 77 -11.48 -1.28 9.90
CA ALA A 77 -10.32 -1.92 9.32
C ALA A 77 -9.55 -2.76 10.35
N LEU A 78 -9.40 -2.26 11.59
CA LEU A 78 -8.79 -3.00 12.70
C LEU A 78 -9.65 -4.19 13.13
N ALA A 79 -10.96 -4.04 13.23
CA ALA A 79 -11.89 -5.12 13.56
C ALA A 79 -11.94 -6.21 12.45
N SER A 80 -11.73 -5.81 11.20
CA SER A 80 -11.58 -6.72 10.06
C SER A 80 -10.12 -7.06 9.77
N ASN A 81 -9.20 -6.75 10.70
CA ASN A 81 -7.78 -6.99 10.52
C ASN A 81 -7.55 -8.49 10.27
N PRO A 82 -6.93 -8.84 9.13
CA PRO A 82 -6.61 -10.25 8.84
C PRO A 82 -5.77 -10.92 9.93
N ALA A 83 -5.10 -10.16 10.80
CA ALA A 83 -4.35 -10.71 11.93
C ALA A 83 -5.21 -11.50 12.94
N ASP A 84 -6.49 -11.14 13.10
CA ASP A 84 -7.44 -11.84 13.97
C ASP A 84 -8.27 -12.90 13.23
N SER A 85 -8.10 -13.00 11.91
CA SER A 85 -8.79 -14.00 11.10
C SER A 85 -8.19 -15.40 11.30
N ALA A 86 -8.97 -16.43 11.00
CA ALA A 86 -8.46 -17.82 10.98
C ALA A 86 -7.24 -17.94 10.03
N THR A 87 -7.26 -17.21 8.91
CA THR A 87 -6.15 -17.14 7.95
C THR A 87 -4.87 -16.59 8.58
N ALA A 88 -4.98 -15.53 9.40
CA ALA A 88 -3.82 -14.95 10.07
C ALA A 88 -3.27 -15.90 11.15
N LYS A 89 -4.14 -16.53 11.90
CA LYS A 89 -3.75 -17.54 12.90
C LYS A 89 -3.01 -18.71 12.25
N THR A 90 -3.54 -19.23 11.15
CA THR A 90 -2.90 -20.31 10.38
C THR A 90 -1.56 -19.85 9.81
N PHE A 91 -1.50 -18.68 9.19
CA PHE A 91 -0.25 -18.19 8.62
C PHE A 91 0.83 -17.97 9.69
N HIS A 92 0.52 -17.20 10.74
CA HIS A 92 1.50 -16.88 11.79
C HIS A 92 1.85 -18.07 12.69
N GLY A 93 0.89 -18.97 12.92
CA GLY A 93 1.08 -20.15 13.78
C GLY A 93 1.69 -21.37 13.07
N GLU A 94 1.46 -21.50 11.77
CA GLU A 94 1.79 -22.74 11.07
C GLU A 94 2.71 -22.54 9.85
N VAL A 95 2.45 -21.55 9.01
CA VAL A 95 3.19 -21.34 7.75
C VAL A 95 4.48 -20.56 7.99
N LEU A 96 4.36 -19.39 8.64
CA LEU A 96 5.50 -18.50 8.86
C LEU A 96 6.65 -19.15 9.69
N PRO A 97 6.38 -19.97 10.73
CA PRO A 97 7.42 -20.73 11.40
C PRO A 97 8.20 -21.65 10.44
N ILE A 98 7.50 -22.40 9.56
CA ILE A 98 8.16 -23.25 8.56
C ILE A 98 9.08 -22.42 7.65
N LEU A 99 8.57 -21.31 7.12
CA LEU A 99 9.36 -20.42 6.26
C LEU A 99 10.59 -19.87 6.98
N ARG A 100 10.45 -19.46 8.26
CA ARG A 100 11.55 -18.91 9.06
C ARG A 100 12.63 -19.95 9.33
N GLU A 101 12.26 -21.12 9.75
CA GLU A 101 13.18 -22.18 10.14
C GLU A 101 13.87 -22.82 8.94
N GLN A 102 13.12 -23.09 7.88
CA GLN A 102 13.62 -23.88 6.75
C GLN A 102 14.13 -23.04 5.58
N CYS A 103 13.63 -21.80 5.40
CA CYS A 103 13.89 -21.02 4.19
C CYS A 103 14.66 -19.72 4.44
N PHE A 104 14.33 -18.95 5.52
CA PHE A 104 14.85 -17.60 5.68
C PHE A 104 16.33 -17.52 5.95
N ARG A 105 16.97 -18.59 6.39
CA ARG A 105 18.43 -18.63 6.55
C ARG A 105 19.16 -18.28 5.25
N CYS A 106 18.60 -18.69 4.10
CA CYS A 106 19.16 -18.44 2.77
C CYS A 106 18.32 -17.46 1.92
N HIS A 107 17.01 -17.44 2.11
CA HIS A 107 16.04 -16.64 1.33
C HIS A 107 15.29 -15.61 2.18
N GLY A 108 15.88 -15.15 3.29
CA GLY A 108 15.36 -14.07 4.14
C GLY A 108 16.04 -12.76 3.81
N GLU A 109 17.00 -12.33 4.64
CA GLU A 109 17.80 -11.13 4.34
C GLU A 109 18.76 -11.37 3.16
N LYS A 110 19.27 -12.59 3.01
CA LYS A 110 20.04 -13.02 1.87
C LYS A 110 19.09 -13.35 0.72
N ASP A 111 19.55 -13.09 -0.50
CA ASP A 111 18.81 -13.37 -1.74
C ASP A 111 19.46 -14.49 -2.54
N LYS A 112 19.74 -15.61 -1.89
CA LYS A 112 20.41 -16.72 -2.54
C LYS A 112 19.59 -17.21 -3.74
N GLY A 113 20.22 -17.28 -4.91
CA GLY A 113 19.54 -17.60 -6.16
C GLY A 113 18.55 -16.51 -6.62
N GLY A 114 18.83 -15.23 -6.29
CA GLY A 114 17.94 -14.10 -6.64
C GLY A 114 16.58 -14.11 -5.97
N LEU A 115 16.36 -15.00 -4.97
CA LEU A 115 15.05 -15.22 -4.35
C LEU A 115 15.04 -14.81 -2.88
N LYS A 116 14.02 -14.04 -2.48
CA LYS A 116 13.65 -13.78 -1.08
C LYS A 116 12.25 -14.33 -0.80
N LEU A 117 12.05 -14.84 0.41
CA LEU A 117 10.80 -15.43 0.86
C LEU A 117 10.28 -14.76 2.16
N ASN A 118 10.84 -13.60 2.53
CA ASN A 118 10.51 -12.91 3.78
C ASN A 118 9.38 -11.88 3.66
N THR A 119 8.92 -11.60 2.43
CA THR A 119 7.72 -10.79 2.17
C THR A 119 6.88 -11.45 1.09
N ARG A 120 5.59 -11.12 1.06
CA ARG A 120 4.68 -11.65 0.03
C ARG A 120 5.13 -11.28 -1.37
N GLU A 121 5.47 -10.00 -1.59
CA GLU A 121 5.88 -9.48 -2.89
C GLU A 121 7.13 -10.20 -3.42
N ALA A 122 8.09 -10.48 -2.53
CA ALA A 122 9.31 -11.18 -2.89
C ALA A 122 9.05 -12.66 -3.20
N ALA A 123 8.21 -13.33 -2.41
CA ALA A 123 7.86 -14.74 -2.61
C ALA A 123 7.10 -15.00 -3.92
N LEU A 124 6.39 -14.00 -4.46
CA LEU A 124 5.68 -14.09 -5.73
C LEU A 124 6.57 -13.81 -6.95
N ARG A 125 7.80 -13.36 -6.74
CA ARG A 125 8.75 -13.11 -7.85
C ARG A 125 9.49 -14.38 -8.23
N ALA A 126 9.99 -14.40 -9.46
CA ALA A 126 10.98 -15.37 -9.89
C ALA A 126 12.35 -15.00 -9.32
N GLY A 127 13.14 -16.01 -8.99
CA GLY A 127 14.58 -15.89 -8.76
C GLY A 127 15.36 -16.20 -10.04
N ASP A 128 16.63 -16.62 -9.90
CA ASP A 128 17.51 -16.97 -11.02
C ASP A 128 17.00 -18.16 -11.87
N SER A 129 16.05 -18.93 -11.35
CA SER A 129 15.38 -20.01 -12.09
C SER A 129 14.34 -19.51 -13.10
N GLU A 130 14.04 -18.20 -13.12
CA GLU A 130 12.99 -17.58 -13.94
C GLU A 130 11.56 -18.13 -13.65
N GLN A 131 11.43 -19.00 -12.65
CA GLN A 131 10.14 -19.56 -12.21
C GLN A 131 9.69 -18.88 -10.91
N ALA A 132 8.40 -18.50 -10.85
CA ALA A 132 7.85 -17.91 -9.63
C ALA A 132 7.91 -18.92 -8.48
N ALA A 133 8.47 -18.50 -7.35
CA ALA A 133 8.57 -19.37 -6.19
C ALA A 133 7.19 -19.77 -5.65
N VAL A 134 6.27 -18.82 -5.60
CA VAL A 134 4.88 -19.05 -5.17
C VAL A 134 3.94 -18.47 -6.22
N ILE A 135 3.02 -19.29 -6.71
CA ILE A 135 1.91 -18.88 -7.58
C ILE A 135 0.62 -19.05 -6.78
N PRO A 136 -0.01 -17.96 -6.34
CA PRO A 136 -1.22 -18.02 -5.52
C PRO A 136 -2.34 -18.83 -6.22
N GLY A 137 -2.90 -19.81 -5.51
CA GLY A 137 -3.94 -20.69 -6.04
C GLY A 137 -3.44 -21.87 -6.86
N ASP A 138 -2.15 -21.89 -7.23
CA ASP A 138 -1.58 -22.98 -8.03
C ASP A 138 -0.34 -23.62 -7.36
N PRO A 139 -0.55 -24.61 -6.49
CA PRO A 139 0.53 -25.36 -5.86
C PRO A 139 1.41 -26.11 -6.86
N ALA A 140 0.83 -26.65 -7.94
CA ALA A 140 1.56 -27.47 -8.91
C ALA A 140 2.55 -26.64 -9.74
N ALA A 141 2.19 -25.40 -10.07
CA ALA A 141 3.05 -24.49 -10.80
C ALA A 141 4.12 -23.81 -9.91
N SER A 142 3.91 -23.77 -8.58
CA SER A 142 4.79 -23.11 -7.63
C SER A 142 6.14 -23.81 -7.51
N GLU A 143 7.24 -23.10 -7.85
CA GLU A 143 8.59 -23.65 -7.85
C GLU A 143 9.03 -24.08 -6.43
N LEU A 144 8.58 -23.39 -5.38
CA LEU A 144 8.84 -23.75 -3.99
C LEU A 144 8.44 -25.19 -3.70
N LEU A 145 7.23 -25.61 -4.07
CA LEU A 145 6.77 -26.98 -3.82
C LEU A 145 7.49 -28.02 -4.67
N LYS A 146 7.84 -27.70 -5.90
CA LYS A 146 8.64 -28.59 -6.73
C LYS A 146 10.00 -28.87 -6.09
N ARG A 147 10.67 -27.80 -5.58
CA ARG A 147 12.00 -27.93 -4.96
C ARG A 147 11.99 -28.65 -3.64
N ILE A 148 11.05 -28.37 -2.73
CA ILE A 148 10.98 -29.07 -1.45
C ILE A 148 10.55 -30.54 -1.55
N ARG A 149 9.97 -30.93 -2.70
CA ARG A 149 9.60 -32.32 -3.03
C ARG A 149 10.62 -33.04 -3.88
N SER A 150 11.59 -32.32 -4.44
CA SER A 150 12.59 -32.90 -5.31
C SER A 150 13.47 -33.92 -4.57
N ASN A 151 13.85 -35.00 -5.27
CA ASN A 151 14.87 -35.93 -4.82
C ASN A 151 16.20 -35.72 -5.54
N ASP A 152 16.27 -34.75 -6.44
CA ASP A 152 17.47 -34.35 -7.15
C ASP A 152 18.29 -33.44 -6.25
N GLU A 153 19.54 -33.82 -5.99
CA GLU A 153 20.45 -33.09 -5.08
C GLU A 153 20.77 -31.68 -5.56
N ASP A 154 20.75 -31.45 -6.86
CA ASP A 154 21.01 -30.13 -7.46
C ASP A 154 19.80 -29.18 -7.36
N HIS A 155 18.60 -29.73 -7.17
CA HIS A 155 17.36 -28.97 -7.19
C HIS A 155 16.62 -28.93 -5.87
N VAL A 156 16.95 -29.84 -4.94
CA VAL A 156 16.22 -29.94 -3.68
C VAL A 156 16.45 -28.75 -2.76
N MET A 157 15.38 -28.36 -2.04
CA MET A 157 15.43 -27.35 -0.98
C MET A 157 14.86 -27.91 0.34
N PRO A 158 15.49 -27.62 1.47
CA PRO A 158 16.82 -27.02 1.65
C PRO A 158 17.94 -27.91 1.07
N PRO A 159 19.05 -27.31 0.55
CA PRO A 159 20.16 -28.11 0.00
C PRO A 159 21.01 -28.77 1.08
N THR A 160 20.84 -28.35 2.33
CA THR A 160 21.56 -28.88 3.50
C THR A 160 20.67 -28.86 4.72
N GLY A 161 20.80 -29.83 5.62
CA GLY A 161 19.99 -29.99 6.83
C GLY A 161 18.83 -30.96 6.61
N ASP A 162 17.91 -30.94 7.55
CA ASP A 162 16.76 -31.85 7.51
C ASP A 162 15.75 -31.41 6.42
N ARG A 163 15.17 -32.41 5.76
CA ARG A 163 14.08 -32.23 4.80
C ARG A 163 12.80 -31.81 5.52
N LEU A 164 11.96 -31.06 4.86
CA LEU A 164 10.63 -30.75 5.39
C LEU A 164 9.84 -32.05 5.59
N SER A 165 9.08 -32.11 6.71
CA SER A 165 8.18 -33.24 6.93
C SER A 165 7.00 -33.20 5.95
N PRO A 166 6.35 -34.35 5.69
CA PRO A 166 5.13 -34.40 4.87
C PRO A 166 4.04 -33.41 5.35
N GLU A 167 3.92 -33.22 6.67
CA GLU A 167 2.96 -32.29 7.27
C GLU A 167 3.33 -30.83 6.97
N GLN A 168 4.62 -30.47 7.06
CA GLN A 168 5.10 -29.13 6.70
C GLN A 168 4.85 -28.83 5.22
N ILE A 169 5.13 -29.80 4.35
CA ILE A 169 4.87 -29.68 2.91
C ILE A 169 3.37 -29.50 2.65
N ALA A 170 2.51 -30.29 3.30
CA ALA A 170 1.05 -30.20 3.16
C ALA A 170 0.51 -28.84 3.62
N ARG A 171 1.06 -28.23 4.67
CA ARG A 171 0.70 -26.88 5.14
C ARG A 171 1.09 -25.80 4.15
N LEU A 172 2.28 -25.86 3.58
CA LEU A 172 2.72 -24.94 2.53
C LEU A 172 1.87 -25.08 1.27
N GLU A 173 1.51 -26.30 0.91
CA GLU A 173 0.62 -26.57 -0.23
C GLU A 173 -0.78 -25.99 -0.01
N ALA A 174 -1.37 -26.22 1.15
CA ALA A 174 -2.68 -25.65 1.50
C ALA A 174 -2.64 -24.12 1.49
N TRP A 175 -1.61 -23.52 2.08
CA TRP A 175 -1.42 -22.08 2.08
C TRP A 175 -1.33 -21.49 0.66
N ILE A 176 -0.59 -22.13 -0.25
CA ILE A 176 -0.51 -21.69 -1.66
C ILE A 176 -1.86 -21.85 -2.36
N ARG A 177 -2.54 -22.97 -2.16
CA ARG A 177 -3.88 -23.25 -2.72
C ARG A 177 -4.90 -22.19 -2.31
N ASP A 178 -4.82 -21.73 -1.06
CA ASP A 178 -5.70 -20.70 -0.50
C ASP A 178 -5.32 -19.28 -0.95
N GLY A 179 -4.41 -19.12 -1.93
CA GLY A 179 -4.03 -17.85 -2.51
C GLY A 179 -2.80 -17.20 -1.87
N ALA A 180 -2.02 -17.97 -1.10
CA ALA A 180 -0.82 -17.51 -0.40
C ALA A 180 -1.07 -16.22 0.42
N PRO A 181 -2.06 -16.21 1.32
CA PRO A 181 -2.36 -15.05 2.14
C PRO A 181 -1.16 -14.74 3.05
N TRP A 182 -0.82 -13.45 3.14
CA TRP A 182 0.30 -12.95 3.96
C TRP A 182 -0.20 -11.79 4.84
N PRO A 183 -0.94 -12.09 5.88
CA PRO A 183 -1.49 -11.07 6.76
C PRO A 183 -0.38 -10.33 7.52
N ALA A 184 -0.62 -9.07 7.82
CA ALA A 184 0.26 -8.31 8.70
C ALA A 184 0.38 -9.01 10.07
N PRO A 185 1.53 -8.87 10.75
CA PRO A 185 1.65 -9.38 12.11
C PRO A 185 0.59 -8.74 13.02
N PRO A 186 0.11 -9.48 14.04
CA PRO A 186 -0.83 -8.92 15.00
C PRO A 186 -0.25 -7.64 15.62
N VAL A 187 -1.08 -6.59 15.65
CA VAL A 187 -0.69 -5.36 16.33
C VAL A 187 -0.72 -5.65 17.81
N ASP A 188 0.44 -5.54 18.45
CA ASP A 188 0.52 -5.66 19.91
C ASP A 188 -0.19 -4.44 20.52
N ALA A 189 -1.42 -4.63 20.99
CA ALA A 189 -2.25 -3.59 21.60
C ALA A 189 -1.72 -3.11 22.96
N SER A 190 -0.55 -3.58 23.37
CA SER A 190 0.07 -3.28 24.67
C SER A 190 1.20 -2.24 24.62
N LYS A 191 1.36 -1.52 23.47
CA LYS A 191 2.33 -0.41 23.37
C LYS A 191 1.65 0.92 23.15
#